data_5040e0b99d8dc6ae9fe7814ca8b99c27
#
_entry.id   5040e0b99d8dc6ae9fe7814ca8b99c27
#
_cell.length_a   1.000
_cell.length_b   1.000
_cell.length_c   1.000
_cell.angle_alpha   90.00
_cell.angle_beta   90.00
_cell.angle_gamma   90.00
#
_symmetry.space_group_name_H-M   'P 1'
#
loop_
_entity.id
_entity.type
_entity.pdbx_description
1 polymer ?
#
loop_
_entity_poly.entity_id
_entity_poly.type
_entity_poly.pdbx_seq_one_letter_code
_entity_poly.pdbx_strand_id
1 'polypeptide(L)'
;MVAADLDFHRALVEAAGSERLSRIHETVVVETSMCLRAMSSTYGPAEDRVTEHRELADAIRAGELVPAITALQAHMSDGLQRLTATAATSPE
;
A
#
# COMPACT_ATOMS: atom_id res chain seq x y z
N MET A 1 12.52 -2.68 0.28
CA MET A 1 11.11 -3.02 0.57
C MET A 1 10.18 -1.89 0.24
N VAL A 2 10.49 -0.65 0.66
CA VAL A 2 9.59 0.49 0.35
C VAL A 2 9.42 0.69 -1.14
N ALA A 3 10.51 0.63 -1.91
CA ALA A 3 10.43 0.81 -3.36
C ALA A 3 9.57 -0.25 -4.06
N ALA A 4 9.72 -1.51 -3.64
CA ALA A 4 8.94 -2.61 -4.23
C ALA A 4 7.45 -2.48 -3.88
N ASP A 5 7.13 -2.04 -2.67
CA ASP A 5 5.77 -1.80 -2.21
C ASP A 5 5.11 -0.69 -3.05
N LEU A 6 5.83 0.41 -3.25
CA LEU A 6 5.34 1.52 -4.07
C LEU A 6 5.16 1.14 -5.53
N ASP A 7 6.08 0.35 -6.08
CA ASP A 7 5.99 -0.12 -7.46
C ASP A 7 4.76 -1.00 -7.67
N PHE A 8 4.44 -1.84 -6.69
CA PHE A 8 3.22 -2.65 -6.72
C PHE A 8 1.97 -1.76 -6.81
N HIS A 9 1.90 -0.73 -5.97
CA HIS A 9 0.74 0.17 -5.96
C HIS A 9 0.65 1.00 -7.24
N ARG A 10 1.79 1.44 -7.79
CA ARG A 10 1.81 2.12 -9.09
C ARG A 10 1.24 1.22 -10.19
N ALA A 11 1.65 -0.04 -10.20
CA ALA A 11 1.17 -0.99 -11.19
C ALA A 11 -0.34 -1.19 -11.09
N LEU A 12 -0.89 -1.25 -9.87
CA LEU A 12 -2.33 -1.34 -9.67
C LEU A 12 -3.06 -0.14 -10.25
N VAL A 13 -2.57 1.05 -9.99
CA VAL A 13 -3.21 2.28 -10.46
C VAL A 13 -3.12 2.38 -11.99
N GLU A 14 -1.97 2.02 -12.56
CA GLU A 14 -1.79 2.01 -14.01
C GLU A 14 -2.72 1.02 -14.71
N ALA A 15 -2.99 -0.11 -14.06
CA ALA A 15 -3.90 -1.13 -14.59
C ALA A 15 -5.33 -0.62 -14.73
N ALA A 16 -5.71 0.43 -14.00
CA ALA A 16 -7.02 1.06 -14.13
C ALA A 16 -7.18 1.83 -15.44
N GLY A 17 -6.08 2.13 -16.15
CA GLY A 17 -6.13 2.76 -17.47
C GLY A 17 -6.47 4.24 -17.46
N SER A 18 -6.33 4.92 -16.33
CA SER A 18 -6.63 6.34 -16.21
C SER A 18 -5.37 7.15 -16.01
N GLU A 19 -4.98 7.94 -17.00
CA GLU A 19 -3.82 8.84 -16.88
C GLU A 19 -4.01 9.85 -15.76
N ARG A 20 -5.22 10.31 -15.55
CA ARG A 20 -5.53 11.29 -14.50
C ARG A 20 -5.31 10.69 -13.13
N LEU A 21 -5.80 9.46 -12.90
CA LEU A 21 -5.58 8.76 -11.63
C LEU A 21 -4.10 8.48 -11.42
N SER A 22 -3.39 8.06 -12.45
CA SER A 22 -1.96 7.78 -12.35
C SER A 22 -1.18 9.03 -11.95
N ARG A 23 -1.52 10.19 -12.51
CA ARG A 23 -0.86 11.45 -12.14
C ARG A 23 -1.16 11.87 -10.73
N ILE A 24 -2.40 11.74 -10.28
CA ILE A 24 -2.78 12.05 -8.89
C ILE A 24 -2.04 11.12 -7.93
N HIS A 25 -2.02 9.83 -8.24
CA HIS A 25 -1.35 8.84 -7.43
C HIS A 25 0.15 9.13 -7.34
N GLU A 26 0.79 9.48 -8.45
CA GLU A 26 2.22 9.78 -8.47
C GLU A 26 2.58 10.98 -7.59
N THR A 27 1.71 11.98 -7.51
CA THR A 27 1.88 13.11 -6.61
C THR A 27 1.85 12.65 -5.15
N VAL A 28 0.92 11.74 -4.83
CA VAL A 28 0.76 11.23 -3.46
C VAL A 28 1.89 10.25 -3.08
N VAL A 29 2.41 9.52 -4.06
CA VAL A 29 3.47 8.51 -3.82
C VAL A 29 4.70 9.11 -3.14
N VAL A 30 5.10 10.31 -3.52
CA VAL A 30 6.27 10.97 -2.92
C VAL A 30 6.04 11.18 -1.41
N GLU A 31 4.88 11.67 -1.03
CA GLU A 31 4.52 11.87 0.38
C GLU A 31 4.40 10.54 1.09
N THR A 32 3.75 9.56 0.45
CA THR A 32 3.59 8.22 0.99
C THR A 32 4.94 7.55 1.26
N SER A 33 5.91 7.74 0.36
CA SER A 33 7.24 7.15 0.54
C SER A 33 7.93 7.66 1.79
N MET A 34 7.75 8.93 2.12
CA MET A 34 8.28 9.52 3.35
C MET A 34 7.63 8.91 4.59
N CYS A 35 6.31 8.74 4.56
CA CYS A 35 5.58 8.10 5.65
C CYS A 35 6.00 6.65 5.84
N LEU A 36 6.16 5.89 4.76
CA LEU A 36 6.57 4.49 4.83
C LEU A 36 7.97 4.33 5.40
N ARG A 37 8.88 5.24 5.07
CA ARG A 37 10.23 5.22 5.63
C ARG A 37 10.20 5.47 7.14
N ALA A 38 9.35 6.39 7.59
CA ALA A 38 9.17 6.65 9.01
C ALA A 38 8.58 5.45 9.74
N MET A 39 7.79 4.64 9.05
CA MET A 39 7.12 3.46 9.60
C MET A 39 7.96 2.18 9.50
N SER A 40 9.14 2.22 8.89
CA SER A 40 9.91 1.01 8.59
C SER A 40 10.19 0.15 9.82
N SER A 41 10.37 0.76 10.97
CA SER A 41 10.63 0.05 12.22
C SER A 41 9.37 -0.62 12.82
N THR A 42 8.18 -0.23 12.37
CA THR A 42 6.92 -0.77 12.89
C THR A 42 6.31 -1.83 11.99
N TYR A 43 6.86 -2.01 10.78
CA TYR A 43 6.41 -3.06 9.88
C TYR A 43 6.75 -4.44 10.45
N GLY A 44 5.85 -5.36 10.27
CA GLY A 44 6.09 -6.77 10.55
C GLY A 44 7.08 -7.38 9.56
N PRO A 45 7.26 -8.72 9.62
CA PRO A 45 8.16 -9.41 8.71
C PRO A 45 7.83 -9.12 7.24
N ALA A 46 8.88 -9.07 6.41
CA ALA A 46 8.71 -8.81 4.98
C ALA A 46 7.82 -9.86 4.31
N GLU A 47 7.85 -11.09 4.81
CA GLU A 47 7.01 -12.18 4.28
C GLU A 47 5.53 -11.87 4.39
N ASP A 48 5.11 -11.20 5.46
CA ASP A 48 3.69 -10.84 5.66
C ASP A 48 3.22 -9.86 4.58
N ARG A 49 4.06 -8.88 4.26
CA ARG A 49 3.72 -7.91 3.21
C ARG A 49 3.70 -8.55 1.83
N VAL A 50 4.65 -9.44 1.56
CA VAL A 50 4.68 -10.19 0.29
C VAL A 50 3.42 -11.03 0.15
N THR A 51 3.00 -11.69 1.23
CA THR A 51 1.80 -12.52 1.23
C THR A 51 0.55 -11.67 0.97
N GLU A 52 0.42 -10.53 1.65
CA GLU A 52 -0.71 -9.62 1.45
C GLU A 52 -0.81 -9.14 0.01
N HIS A 53 0.31 -8.69 -0.57
CA HIS A 53 0.34 -8.21 -1.94
C HIS A 53 0.02 -9.33 -2.94
N ARG A 54 0.50 -10.54 -2.68
CA ARG A 54 0.23 -11.70 -3.53
C ARG A 54 -1.24 -12.08 -3.49
N GLU A 55 -1.85 -12.08 -2.32
CA GLU A 55 -3.27 -12.38 -2.17
C GLU A 55 -4.13 -11.36 -2.91
N LEU A 56 -3.78 -10.09 -2.81
CA LEU A 56 -4.49 -9.03 -3.53
C LEU A 56 -4.33 -9.20 -5.05
N ALA A 57 -3.11 -9.46 -5.51
CA ALA A 57 -2.84 -9.65 -6.94
C ALA A 57 -3.59 -10.87 -7.49
N ASP A 58 -3.64 -11.97 -6.71
CA ASP A 58 -4.34 -13.18 -7.11
C ASP A 58 -5.85 -12.95 -7.22
N ALA A 59 -6.43 -12.21 -6.28
CA ALA A 59 -7.85 -11.87 -6.33
C ALA A 59 -8.18 -11.02 -7.56
N ILE A 60 -7.33 -10.06 -7.90
CA ILE A 60 -7.49 -9.22 -9.09
C ILE A 60 -7.39 -10.07 -10.36
N ARG A 61 -6.40 -10.94 -10.42
CA ARG A 61 -6.18 -11.81 -11.58
C ARG A 61 -7.34 -12.77 -11.80
N ALA A 62 -7.94 -13.27 -10.71
CA ALA A 62 -9.10 -14.16 -10.77
C ALA A 62 -10.40 -13.43 -11.08
N GLY A 63 -10.40 -12.09 -11.10
CA GLY A 63 -11.61 -11.30 -11.32
C GLY A 63 -12.56 -11.30 -10.14
N GLU A 64 -12.06 -11.63 -8.95
CA GLU A 64 -12.86 -11.69 -7.73
C GLU A 64 -12.92 -10.30 -7.10
N LEU A 65 -13.88 -9.49 -7.55
CA LEU A 65 -13.98 -8.08 -7.18
C LEU A 65 -14.14 -7.87 -5.67
N VAL A 66 -15.08 -8.60 -5.04
CA VAL A 66 -15.34 -8.40 -3.60
C VAL A 66 -14.13 -8.78 -2.74
N PRO A 67 -13.50 -9.96 -2.92
CA PRO A 67 -12.28 -10.28 -2.20
C PRO A 67 -11.15 -9.27 -2.43
N ALA A 68 -10.99 -8.78 -3.66
CA ALA A 68 -9.95 -7.80 -3.98
C ALA A 68 -10.18 -6.48 -3.24
N ILE A 69 -11.40 -5.97 -3.25
CA ILE A 69 -11.75 -4.73 -2.54
C ILE A 69 -11.56 -4.90 -1.04
N THR A 70 -12.01 -6.03 -0.49
CA THR A 70 -11.87 -6.31 0.95
C THR A 70 -10.40 -6.36 1.37
N ALA A 71 -9.56 -7.04 0.58
CA ALA A 71 -8.14 -7.14 0.85
C ALA A 71 -7.46 -5.77 0.78
N LEU A 72 -7.81 -4.96 -0.22
CA LEU A 72 -7.25 -3.63 -0.38
C LEU A 72 -7.65 -2.71 0.78
N GLN A 73 -8.92 -2.73 1.19
CA GLN A 73 -9.39 -1.93 2.31
C GLN A 73 -8.69 -2.31 3.61
N ALA A 74 -8.52 -3.60 3.86
CA ALA A 74 -7.80 -4.08 5.04
C ALA A 74 -6.34 -3.63 5.03
N HIS A 75 -5.69 -3.70 3.88
CA HIS A 75 -4.30 -3.28 3.70
C HIS A 75 -4.15 -1.77 3.98
N MET A 76 -5.03 -0.95 3.44
CA MET A 76 -4.98 0.50 3.65
C MET A 76 -5.29 0.88 5.10
N SER A 77 -6.25 0.21 5.73
CA SER A 77 -6.60 0.44 7.13
C SER A 77 -5.44 0.09 8.06
N ASP A 78 -4.77 -1.04 7.80
CA ASP A 78 -3.62 -1.46 8.58
C ASP A 78 -2.47 -0.43 8.45
N GLY A 79 -2.21 0.04 7.25
CA GLY A 79 -1.20 1.06 7.00
C GLY A 79 -1.50 2.36 7.75
N LEU A 80 -2.76 2.80 7.72
CA LEU A 80 -3.19 3.99 8.42
C LEU A 80 -3.02 3.86 9.94
N GLN A 81 -3.38 2.70 10.50
CA GLN A 81 -3.21 2.44 11.92
C GLN A 81 -1.75 2.48 12.33
N ARG A 82 -0.86 1.90 11.53
CA ARG A 82 0.58 1.93 11.79
C ARG A 82 1.14 3.35 11.74
N LEU A 83 0.71 4.14 10.76
CA LEU A 83 1.13 5.51 10.62
C LEU A 83 0.67 6.35 11.83
N THR A 84 -0.58 6.17 12.24
CA THR A 84 -1.14 6.86 13.40
C THR A 84 -0.38 6.50 14.68
N ALA A 85 -0.08 5.22 14.88
CA ALA A 85 0.68 4.75 16.03
C ALA A 85 2.09 5.35 16.05
N THR A 86 2.75 5.41 14.88
CA THR A 86 4.09 6.01 14.74
C THR A 86 4.07 7.49 15.11
N ALA A 87 3.09 8.23 14.62
CA ALA A 87 2.94 9.66 14.92
C ALA A 87 2.67 9.89 16.40
N ALA A 88 1.87 9.03 17.04
CA ALA A 88 1.53 9.14 18.46
C ALA A 88 2.71 8.87 19.37
N THR A 89 3.69 8.06 18.93
CA THR A 89 4.87 7.73 19.73
C THR A 89 6.09 8.58 19.39
N SER A 90 5.99 9.42 18.37
CA SER A 90 7.10 10.26 17.94
C SER A 90 7.36 11.35 18.97
N PRO A 91 8.60 11.50 19.46
CA PRO A 91 8.93 12.62 20.34
C PRO A 91 8.93 13.92 19.53
N GLU A 92 8.39 14.94 20.09
CA GLU A 92 8.44 16.27 19.49
C GLU A 92 9.76 16.97 19.79
#